data_3c98e16c3237a1257cd83065dd85cdd2
#
_entry.id   3c98e16c3237a1257cd83065dd85cdd2
#
_cell.length_a   1.000
_cell.length_b   1.000
_cell.length_c   1.000
_cell.angle_alpha   90.00
_cell.angle_beta   90.00
_cell.angle_gamma   90.00
#
_symmetry.space_group_name_H-M   'P 1'
#
loop_
_entity.id
_entity.type
_entity.pdbx_description
1 polymer ?
#
loop_
_entity_poly.entity_id
_entity_poly.type
_entity_poly.pdbx_seq_one_letter_code
_entity_poly.pdbx_strand_id
1 'polypeptide(L)'
;ISNAGASEYKDLIDIIMEKDEVATFIVRNIYRWFLYYDITEEIEETIIEPLAAIFRDSDYEISTVMDTLLRSEHFYDACHVGALIKSPMDFLLNTISLFELPTTVPQLSLRYQYWISLFSAAGSMQMNVYGHPSVAGWKAYYQSPAYYRVWLNSVTLPLRKSLIDVLWITGFNLGDMNVKIDPFAVLEWVSEPTDINVIIEDVSRMLVPRPLNDGQRAYLKGLVLQGLPDFEWTVEYVDYLADPDDPIKKGAINLKLTVLFYSMCQLPEFQLS
;
A
#
# COMPACT_ATOMS: atom_id res chain seq x y z
N ILE A 1 -4.07 -26.66 38.82
CA ILE A 1 -2.87 -26.94 38.01
C ILE A 1 -2.65 -28.43 38.03
N SER A 2 -2.81 -29.08 36.86
CA SER A 2 -2.66 -30.53 36.71
C SER A 2 -1.24 -30.93 36.26
N ASN A 3 -0.54 -30.03 35.61
CA ASN A 3 0.85 -30.25 35.19
C ASN A 3 1.80 -29.48 36.09
N ALA A 4 2.97 -30.07 36.34
CA ALA A 4 4.02 -29.44 37.14
C ALA A 4 5.37 -29.45 36.42
N GLY A 5 6.25 -28.54 36.76
CA GLY A 5 7.57 -28.42 36.15
C GLY A 5 7.52 -27.97 34.70
N ALA A 6 8.16 -28.71 33.81
CA ALA A 6 8.32 -28.30 32.40
C ALA A 6 7.02 -28.14 31.61
N SER A 7 5.89 -28.66 32.06
CA SER A 7 4.58 -28.61 31.40
C SER A 7 3.59 -27.66 32.07
N GLU A 8 3.96 -26.95 33.13
CA GLU A 8 3.07 -26.02 33.84
C GLU A 8 2.55 -24.87 32.98
N TYR A 9 3.33 -24.47 31.97
CA TYR A 9 2.90 -23.44 31.01
C TYR A 9 1.63 -23.80 30.25
N LYS A 10 1.32 -25.11 30.07
CA LYS A 10 0.09 -25.56 29.39
C LYS A 10 -1.14 -25.21 30.23
N ASP A 11 -1.07 -25.50 31.55
CA ASP A 11 -2.16 -25.13 32.47
C ASP A 11 -2.37 -23.61 32.50
N LEU A 12 -1.31 -22.82 32.39
CA LEU A 12 -1.43 -21.35 32.31
C LEU A 12 -2.11 -20.92 31.04
N ILE A 13 -1.76 -21.52 29.90
CA ILE A 13 -2.41 -21.23 28.61
C ILE A 13 -3.91 -21.61 28.69
N ASP A 14 -4.23 -22.78 29.21
CA ASP A 14 -5.61 -23.23 29.35
C ASP A 14 -6.42 -22.25 30.21
N ILE A 15 -5.90 -21.81 31.34
CA ILE A 15 -6.53 -20.80 32.21
C ILE A 15 -6.75 -19.47 31.48
N ILE A 16 -5.80 -19.06 30.65
CA ILE A 16 -5.93 -17.85 29.84
C ILE A 16 -7.03 -18.02 28.80
N MET A 17 -7.04 -19.13 28.08
CA MET A 17 -8.01 -19.42 27.02
C MET A 17 -9.46 -19.58 27.53
N GLU A 18 -9.64 -19.90 28.81
CA GLU A 18 -10.96 -19.90 29.47
C GLU A 18 -11.55 -18.50 29.70
N LYS A 19 -10.79 -17.43 29.46
CA LYS A 19 -11.30 -16.05 29.65
C LYS A 19 -12.00 -15.54 28.38
N ASP A 20 -13.22 -15.05 28.53
CA ASP A 20 -13.99 -14.46 27.43
C ASP A 20 -13.24 -13.33 26.70
N GLU A 21 -12.49 -12.53 27.47
CA GLU A 21 -11.70 -11.41 26.94
C GLU A 21 -10.62 -11.85 25.93
N VAL A 22 -10.14 -13.09 25.98
CA VAL A 22 -9.11 -13.57 25.04
C VAL A 22 -9.61 -13.49 23.61
N ALA A 23 -10.82 -14.00 23.35
CA ALA A 23 -11.42 -13.98 22.03
C ALA A 23 -11.64 -12.53 21.56
N THR A 24 -12.24 -11.71 22.43
CA THR A 24 -12.54 -10.31 22.13
C THR A 24 -11.26 -9.49 21.88
N PHE A 25 -10.22 -9.71 22.68
CA PHE A 25 -8.92 -9.06 22.51
C PHE A 25 -8.27 -9.41 21.16
N ILE A 26 -8.27 -10.69 20.78
CA ILE A 26 -7.69 -11.13 19.49
C ILE A 26 -8.49 -10.56 18.33
N VAL A 27 -9.83 -10.62 18.38
CA VAL A 27 -10.70 -10.09 17.32
C VAL A 27 -10.55 -8.58 17.18
N ARG A 28 -10.44 -7.80 18.28
CA ARG A 28 -10.13 -6.36 18.21
C ARG A 28 -8.80 -6.08 17.49
N ASN A 29 -7.78 -6.92 17.70
CA ASN A 29 -6.50 -6.76 17.01
C ASN A 29 -6.60 -7.10 15.53
N ILE A 30 -7.35 -8.15 15.16
CA ILE A 30 -7.66 -8.48 13.76
C ILE A 30 -8.40 -7.33 13.10
N TYR A 31 -9.44 -6.81 13.74
CA TYR A 31 -10.21 -5.66 13.22
C TYR A 31 -9.31 -4.44 12.97
N ARG A 32 -8.48 -4.07 13.95
CA ARG A 32 -7.56 -2.92 13.82
C ARG A 32 -6.53 -3.11 12.72
N TRP A 33 -6.14 -4.33 12.45
CA TRP A 33 -5.17 -4.62 11.41
C TRP A 33 -5.77 -4.50 10.01
N PHE A 34 -7.00 -4.96 9.82
CA PHE A 34 -7.59 -5.07 8.48
C PHE A 34 -8.57 -3.96 8.13
N LEU A 35 -9.19 -3.28 9.12
CA LEU A 35 -10.20 -2.27 8.87
C LEU A 35 -9.81 -0.90 9.41
N TYR A 36 -9.95 -0.70 10.73
CA TYR A 36 -9.74 0.61 11.32
C TYR A 36 -9.36 0.52 12.80
N TYR A 37 -8.60 1.52 13.28
CA TYR A 37 -8.08 1.50 14.64
C TYR A 37 -9.11 1.87 15.71
N ASP A 38 -10.10 2.69 15.34
CA ASP A 38 -11.09 3.23 16.28
C ASP A 38 -12.30 2.30 16.33
N ILE A 39 -12.43 1.59 17.45
CA ILE A 39 -13.53 0.66 17.71
C ILE A 39 -14.51 1.40 18.62
N THR A 40 -15.62 1.85 18.04
CA THR A 40 -16.72 2.47 18.78
C THR A 40 -17.53 1.43 19.56
N GLU A 41 -18.38 1.87 20.50
CA GLU A 41 -19.28 0.97 21.23
C GLU A 41 -20.20 0.19 20.28
N GLU A 42 -20.69 0.83 19.22
CA GLU A 42 -21.49 0.17 18.18
C GLU A 42 -20.70 -0.95 17.47
N ILE A 43 -19.46 -0.70 17.08
CA ILE A 43 -18.60 -1.71 16.43
C ILE A 43 -18.28 -2.84 17.42
N GLU A 44 -18.05 -2.51 18.69
CA GLU A 44 -17.82 -3.51 19.72
C GLU A 44 -19.00 -4.48 19.83
N GLU A 45 -20.23 -3.94 19.95
CA GLU A 45 -21.44 -4.75 20.13
C GLU A 45 -21.88 -5.49 18.86
N THR A 46 -21.75 -4.85 17.67
CA THR A 46 -22.31 -5.40 16.44
C THR A 46 -21.34 -6.24 15.61
N ILE A 47 -20.05 -6.05 15.80
CA ILE A 47 -18.99 -6.73 15.01
C ILE A 47 -18.05 -7.54 15.89
N ILE A 48 -17.45 -6.92 16.92
CA ILE A 48 -16.39 -7.57 17.71
C ILE A 48 -16.96 -8.71 18.56
N GLU A 49 -18.03 -8.47 19.32
CA GLU A 49 -18.61 -9.51 20.17
C GLU A 49 -19.15 -10.70 19.39
N PRO A 50 -19.90 -10.53 18.26
CA PRO A 50 -20.33 -11.64 17.42
C PRO A 50 -19.15 -12.44 16.83
N LEU A 51 -18.11 -11.76 16.34
CA LEU A 51 -16.92 -12.44 15.83
C LEU A 51 -16.16 -13.18 16.95
N ALA A 52 -16.09 -12.61 18.14
CA ALA A 52 -15.49 -13.27 19.31
C ALA A 52 -16.25 -14.52 19.73
N ALA A 53 -17.60 -14.51 19.61
CA ALA A 53 -18.41 -15.70 19.81
C ALA A 53 -18.09 -16.80 18.79
N ILE A 54 -18.07 -16.44 17.49
CA ILE A 54 -17.66 -17.36 16.41
C ILE A 54 -16.26 -17.92 16.65
N PHE A 55 -15.32 -17.10 17.14
CA PHE A 55 -13.95 -17.52 17.46
C PHE A 55 -13.91 -18.55 18.58
N ARG A 56 -14.66 -18.35 19.66
CA ARG A 56 -14.81 -19.34 20.74
C ARG A 56 -15.44 -20.64 20.25
N ASP A 57 -16.54 -20.54 19.50
CA ASP A 57 -17.30 -21.68 19.01
C ASP A 57 -16.52 -22.53 17.99
N SER A 58 -15.55 -21.94 17.31
CA SER A 58 -14.64 -22.63 16.38
C SER A 58 -13.37 -23.18 17.06
N ASP A 59 -13.33 -23.27 18.38
CA ASP A 59 -12.13 -23.68 19.14
C ASP A 59 -10.91 -22.79 18.82
N TYR A 60 -11.13 -21.48 18.77
CA TYR A 60 -10.13 -20.46 18.48
C TYR A 60 -9.47 -20.59 17.09
N GLU A 61 -10.23 -21.03 16.10
CA GLU A 61 -9.75 -21.11 14.71
C GLU A 61 -9.81 -19.73 14.03
N ILE A 62 -8.64 -19.10 13.84
CA ILE A 62 -8.51 -17.75 13.24
C ILE A 62 -9.08 -17.69 11.83
N SER A 63 -8.93 -18.75 11.04
CA SER A 63 -9.42 -18.78 9.66
C SER A 63 -10.94 -18.55 9.58
N THR A 64 -11.71 -19.05 10.55
CA THR A 64 -13.17 -18.87 10.62
C THR A 64 -13.54 -17.40 10.86
N VAL A 65 -12.82 -16.73 11.74
CA VAL A 65 -12.99 -15.29 12.00
C VAL A 65 -12.65 -14.48 10.75
N MET A 66 -11.53 -14.78 10.11
CA MET A 66 -11.07 -14.09 8.90
C MET A 66 -12.06 -14.28 7.75
N ASP A 67 -12.54 -15.50 7.50
CA ASP A 67 -13.54 -15.77 6.45
C ASP A 67 -14.82 -14.97 6.69
N THR A 68 -15.30 -14.95 7.93
CA THR A 68 -16.50 -14.20 8.31
C THR A 68 -16.32 -12.70 8.13
N LEU A 69 -15.22 -12.15 8.64
CA LEU A 69 -14.93 -10.71 8.57
C LEU A 69 -14.74 -10.24 7.13
N LEU A 70 -13.88 -10.93 6.36
CA LEU A 70 -13.51 -10.53 5.00
C LEU A 70 -14.65 -10.70 3.98
N ARG A 71 -15.71 -11.46 4.31
CA ARG A 71 -16.93 -11.59 3.48
C ARG A 71 -18.09 -10.72 3.97
N SER A 72 -17.93 -10.03 5.09
CA SER A 72 -19.00 -9.19 5.63
C SER A 72 -19.20 -7.93 4.78
N GLU A 73 -20.43 -7.41 4.71
CA GLU A 73 -20.71 -6.10 4.11
C GLU A 73 -19.88 -5.01 4.80
N HIS A 74 -19.72 -5.11 6.11
CA HIS A 74 -18.97 -4.16 6.91
C HIS A 74 -17.51 -4.01 6.44
N PHE A 75 -16.85 -5.09 5.99
CA PHE A 75 -15.50 -5.03 5.47
C PHE A 75 -15.41 -4.18 4.18
N TYR A 76 -16.48 -4.22 3.35
CA TYR A 76 -16.55 -3.49 2.08
C TYR A 76 -17.22 -2.12 2.19
N ASP A 77 -17.55 -1.66 3.38
CA ASP A 77 -18.08 -0.33 3.58
C ASP A 77 -17.12 0.74 3.05
N ALA A 78 -17.67 1.74 2.36
CA ALA A 78 -16.89 2.81 1.75
C ALA A 78 -16.02 3.59 2.77
N CYS A 79 -16.37 3.58 4.06
CA CYS A 79 -15.58 4.21 5.11
C CYS A 79 -14.24 3.50 5.37
N HIS A 80 -14.15 2.21 5.07
CA HIS A 80 -12.93 1.42 5.28
C HIS A 80 -11.97 1.48 4.08
N VAL A 81 -12.48 1.82 2.89
CA VAL A 81 -11.64 1.93 1.69
C VAL A 81 -10.68 3.12 1.83
N GLY A 82 -9.39 2.86 1.80
CA GLY A 82 -8.36 3.87 2.00
C GLY A 82 -8.31 4.44 3.43
N ALA A 83 -8.72 3.66 4.43
CA ALA A 83 -8.72 4.08 5.82
C ALA A 83 -7.38 3.86 6.52
N LEU A 84 -6.56 2.95 6.01
CA LEU A 84 -5.27 2.60 6.59
C LEU A 84 -4.13 3.33 5.86
N ILE A 85 -3.15 3.78 6.63
CA ILE A 85 -1.89 4.30 6.08
C ILE A 85 -0.94 3.12 5.88
N LYS A 86 -0.45 2.94 4.67
CA LYS A 86 0.57 1.93 4.36
C LYS A 86 1.76 2.06 5.31
N SER A 87 2.16 0.98 5.95
CA SER A 87 3.45 0.96 6.65
C SER A 87 4.60 1.22 5.68
N PRO A 88 5.80 1.60 6.13
CA PRO A 88 6.95 1.74 5.23
C PRO A 88 7.24 0.50 4.40
N MET A 89 7.06 -0.69 4.96
CA MET A 89 7.27 -1.94 4.23
C MET A 89 6.14 -2.19 3.21
N ASP A 90 4.88 -1.95 3.57
CA ASP A 90 3.75 -2.06 2.64
C ASP A 90 3.91 -1.07 1.49
N PHE A 91 4.31 0.17 1.79
CA PHE A 91 4.56 1.18 0.78
C PHE A 91 5.64 0.75 -0.21
N LEU A 92 6.76 0.23 0.28
CA LEU A 92 7.87 -0.27 -0.56
C LEU A 92 7.45 -1.48 -1.40
N LEU A 93 6.92 -2.51 -0.75
CA LEU A 93 6.59 -3.77 -1.41
C LEU A 93 5.43 -3.61 -2.39
N ASN A 94 4.39 -2.85 -2.02
CA ASN A 94 3.29 -2.56 -2.93
C ASN A 94 3.77 -1.77 -4.15
N THR A 95 4.65 -0.78 -3.97
CA THR A 95 5.21 -0.02 -5.11
C THR A 95 6.01 -0.93 -6.03
N ILE A 96 6.88 -1.78 -5.48
CA ILE A 96 7.68 -2.72 -6.27
C ILE A 96 6.80 -3.72 -7.01
N SER A 97 5.81 -4.30 -6.33
CA SER A 97 4.92 -5.29 -6.90
C SER A 97 3.99 -4.70 -7.96
N LEU A 98 3.44 -3.51 -7.68
CA LEU A 98 2.50 -2.83 -8.58
C LEU A 98 3.14 -2.47 -9.92
N PHE A 99 4.36 -1.95 -9.89
CA PHE A 99 5.10 -1.58 -11.10
C PHE A 99 6.00 -2.70 -11.64
N GLU A 100 5.82 -3.92 -11.15
CA GLU A 100 6.57 -5.11 -11.58
C GLU A 100 8.09 -4.89 -11.62
N LEU A 101 8.60 -4.08 -10.68
CA LEU A 101 10.03 -3.82 -10.62
C LEU A 101 10.82 -5.11 -10.33
N PRO A 102 12.00 -5.29 -10.91
CA PRO A 102 12.75 -6.52 -10.74
C PRO A 102 13.08 -6.77 -9.27
N THR A 103 12.60 -7.90 -8.74
CA THR A 103 12.88 -8.36 -7.37
C THR A 103 14.07 -9.29 -7.29
N THR A 104 14.47 -9.85 -8.44
CA THR A 104 15.58 -10.77 -8.55
C THR A 104 16.55 -10.33 -9.65
N VAL A 105 17.83 -10.33 -9.32
CA VAL A 105 18.92 -10.08 -10.26
C VAL A 105 19.74 -11.35 -10.37
N PRO A 106 20.25 -11.71 -11.56
CA PRO A 106 21.03 -12.93 -11.74
C PRO A 106 22.24 -13.03 -10.82
N GLN A 107 22.98 -11.94 -10.65
CA GLN A 107 24.14 -11.89 -9.79
C GLN A 107 23.76 -11.78 -8.32
N LEU A 108 24.12 -12.80 -7.53
CA LEU A 108 23.74 -12.92 -6.12
C LEU A 108 24.16 -11.71 -5.24
N SER A 109 25.36 -11.19 -5.45
CA SER A 109 25.85 -10.00 -4.72
C SER A 109 24.99 -8.76 -4.95
N LEU A 110 24.57 -8.51 -6.20
CA LEU A 110 23.69 -7.40 -6.55
C LEU A 110 22.29 -7.60 -5.97
N ARG A 111 21.80 -8.84 -5.93
CA ARG A 111 20.50 -9.17 -5.30
C ARG A 111 20.50 -8.81 -3.82
N TYR A 112 21.55 -9.18 -3.09
CA TYR A 112 21.70 -8.80 -1.68
C TYR A 112 21.83 -7.28 -1.50
N GLN A 113 22.57 -6.59 -2.35
CA GLN A 113 22.64 -5.12 -2.31
C GLN A 113 21.27 -4.49 -2.51
N TYR A 114 20.48 -4.99 -3.43
CA TYR A 114 19.13 -4.53 -3.67
C TYR A 114 18.24 -4.69 -2.42
N TRP A 115 18.21 -5.89 -1.85
CA TRP A 115 17.42 -6.15 -0.64
C TRP A 115 17.88 -5.32 0.56
N ILE A 116 19.19 -5.13 0.73
CA ILE A 116 19.74 -4.26 1.77
C ILE A 116 19.30 -2.81 1.55
N SER A 117 19.25 -2.35 0.29
CA SER A 117 18.78 -0.99 -0.03
C SER A 117 17.31 -0.80 0.33
N LEU A 118 16.45 -1.78 0.03
CA LEU A 118 15.03 -1.76 0.42
C LEU A 118 14.86 -1.79 1.94
N PHE A 119 15.60 -2.66 2.62
CA PHE A 119 15.61 -2.73 4.06
C PHE A 119 16.05 -1.39 4.69
N SER A 120 17.10 -0.79 4.16
CA SER A 120 17.60 0.52 4.61
C SER A 120 16.59 1.65 4.34
N ALA A 121 15.89 1.59 3.21
CA ALA A 121 14.82 2.55 2.90
C ALA A 121 13.66 2.46 3.91
N ALA A 122 13.23 1.23 4.27
CA ALA A 122 12.22 1.03 5.32
C ALA A 122 12.71 1.55 6.68
N GLY A 123 13.97 1.27 7.03
CA GLY A 123 14.62 1.78 8.25
C GLY A 123 14.67 3.31 8.31
N SER A 124 15.00 3.96 7.19
CA SER A 124 14.99 5.43 7.08
C SER A 124 13.58 6.01 7.27
N MET A 125 12.56 5.31 6.82
CA MET A 125 11.15 5.63 7.07
C MET A 125 10.66 5.18 8.46
N GLN A 126 11.58 4.91 9.39
CA GLN A 126 11.34 4.55 10.79
C GLN A 126 10.77 3.14 11.02
N MET A 127 10.82 2.26 10.02
CA MET A 127 10.46 0.85 10.16
C MET A 127 11.71 -0.03 9.99
N ASN A 128 12.50 -0.15 11.04
CA ASN A 128 13.63 -1.06 11.04
C ASN A 128 13.15 -2.49 11.37
N VAL A 129 12.97 -3.29 10.34
CA VAL A 129 12.49 -4.68 10.47
C VAL A 129 13.47 -5.46 11.33
N TYR A 130 12.97 -6.22 12.31
CA TYR A 130 13.72 -6.91 13.37
C TYR A 130 14.47 -6.01 14.36
N GLY A 131 14.50 -4.69 14.14
CA GLY A 131 15.12 -3.72 15.05
C GLY A 131 14.07 -2.84 15.74
N HIS A 132 13.14 -3.45 16.46
CA HIS A 132 12.08 -2.73 17.16
C HIS A 132 12.65 -1.73 18.17
N PRO A 133 12.06 -0.56 18.33
CA PRO A 133 12.58 0.49 19.22
C PRO A 133 12.47 0.14 20.72
N SER A 134 11.66 -0.85 21.08
CA SER A 134 11.53 -1.33 22.45
C SER A 134 11.14 -2.81 22.51
N VAL A 135 11.26 -3.42 23.70
CA VAL A 135 10.82 -4.80 23.97
C VAL A 135 9.34 -5.01 23.58
N ALA A 136 8.51 -3.98 23.67
CA ALA A 136 7.10 -4.03 23.31
C ALA A 136 6.84 -3.74 21.81
N GLY A 137 7.87 -3.68 20.97
CA GLY A 137 7.76 -3.39 19.54
C GLY A 137 7.57 -1.91 19.21
N TRP A 138 6.83 -1.62 18.15
CA TRP A 138 6.44 -0.26 17.76
C TRP A 138 5.19 0.17 18.52
N LYS A 139 5.36 0.68 19.75
CA LYS A 139 4.24 1.11 20.62
C LYS A 139 3.30 2.09 19.93
N ALA A 140 3.85 3.04 19.21
CA ALA A 140 3.07 4.07 18.53
C ALA A 140 2.21 3.53 17.37
N TYR A 141 2.50 2.34 16.87
CA TYR A 141 1.70 1.72 15.80
C TYR A 141 0.42 1.07 16.32
N TYR A 142 0.51 0.38 17.47
CA TYR A 142 -0.60 -0.42 17.99
C TYR A 142 -1.35 0.22 19.15
N GLN A 143 -0.91 1.37 19.63
CA GLN A 143 -1.48 2.01 20.82
C GLN A 143 -2.08 3.38 20.50
N SER A 144 -3.20 3.67 21.20
CA SER A 144 -3.79 5.00 21.21
C SER A 144 -2.76 6.07 21.61
N PRO A 145 -2.80 7.29 21.02
CA PRO A 145 -3.72 7.72 19.97
C PRO A 145 -3.16 7.60 18.55
N ALA A 146 -1.91 7.15 18.39
CA ALA A 146 -1.21 7.27 17.12
C ALA A 146 -1.53 6.13 16.15
N TYR A 147 -1.57 4.89 16.65
CA TYR A 147 -1.72 3.69 15.83
C TYR A 147 -0.85 3.74 14.57
N TYR A 148 -1.32 3.27 13.41
CA TYR A 148 -0.60 3.30 12.15
C TYR A 148 -0.32 4.71 11.59
N ARG A 149 -0.94 5.77 12.14
CA ARG A 149 -0.69 7.16 11.74
C ARG A 149 0.75 7.62 12.02
N VAL A 150 1.48 6.93 12.88
CA VAL A 150 2.90 7.18 13.13
C VAL A 150 3.75 7.08 11.87
N TRP A 151 3.32 6.30 10.87
CA TRP A 151 4.06 6.08 9.63
C TRP A 151 4.07 7.29 8.68
N LEU A 152 3.24 8.32 8.91
CA LEU A 152 3.27 9.58 8.17
C LEU A 152 3.56 10.75 9.11
N ASN A 153 4.73 11.34 8.95
CA ASN A 153 5.18 12.50 9.69
C ASN A 153 6.10 13.38 8.82
N SER A 154 6.58 14.50 9.39
CA SER A 154 7.44 15.46 8.67
C SER A 154 8.79 14.89 8.20
N VAL A 155 9.21 13.72 8.71
CA VAL A 155 10.44 13.04 8.29
C VAL A 155 10.14 11.96 7.25
N THR A 156 9.13 11.11 7.51
CA THR A 156 8.87 9.95 6.67
C THR A 156 8.18 10.30 5.35
N LEU A 157 7.32 11.31 5.32
CA LEU A 157 6.62 11.71 4.09
C LEU A 157 7.59 12.22 3.00
N PRO A 158 8.57 13.10 3.29
CA PRO A 158 9.60 13.45 2.30
C PRO A 158 10.42 12.26 1.80
N LEU A 159 10.72 11.27 2.66
CA LEU A 159 11.45 10.07 2.26
C LEU A 159 10.65 9.17 1.32
N ARG A 160 9.34 9.03 1.58
CA ARG A 160 8.42 8.33 0.67
C ARG A 160 8.36 9.02 -0.70
N LYS A 161 8.26 10.35 -0.68
CA LYS A 161 8.32 11.14 -1.91
C LYS A 161 9.63 10.92 -2.66
N SER A 162 10.77 11.00 -1.97
CA SER A 162 12.10 10.82 -2.57
C SER A 162 12.27 9.43 -3.21
N LEU A 163 11.67 8.38 -2.63
CA LEU A 163 11.65 7.06 -3.25
C LEU A 163 10.91 7.08 -4.60
N ILE A 164 9.75 7.71 -4.64
CA ILE A 164 8.97 7.86 -5.89
C ILE A 164 9.74 8.70 -6.91
N ASP A 165 10.41 9.79 -6.47
CA ASP A 165 11.29 10.60 -7.33
C ASP A 165 12.37 9.74 -7.97
N VAL A 166 13.04 8.89 -7.18
CA VAL A 166 14.06 7.97 -7.68
C VAL A 166 13.46 7.00 -8.69
N LEU A 167 12.37 6.35 -8.38
CA LEU A 167 11.79 5.31 -9.24
C LEU A 167 11.26 5.86 -10.57
N TRP A 168 10.73 7.08 -10.59
CA TRP A 168 10.15 7.68 -11.80
C TRP A 168 11.14 8.53 -12.60
N ILE A 169 12.09 9.20 -11.95
CA ILE A 169 12.92 10.23 -12.62
C ILE A 169 14.32 9.73 -12.90
N THR A 170 15.05 9.30 -11.86
CA THR A 170 16.49 8.97 -11.99
C THR A 170 16.75 7.48 -12.15
N GLY A 171 15.89 6.63 -11.59
CA GLY A 171 16.20 5.24 -11.34
C GLY A 171 17.26 5.07 -10.26
N PHE A 172 17.53 3.84 -9.86
CA PHE A 172 18.70 3.50 -9.08
C PHE A 172 19.51 2.41 -9.78
N ASN A 173 20.84 2.53 -9.71
CA ASN A 173 21.73 1.61 -10.39
C ASN A 173 21.98 0.37 -9.54
N LEU A 174 21.82 -0.79 -10.17
CA LEU A 174 22.12 -2.09 -9.59
C LEU A 174 23.08 -2.83 -10.54
N GLY A 175 24.38 -2.62 -10.35
CA GLY A 175 25.38 -2.99 -11.35
C GLY A 175 25.18 -2.17 -12.63
N ASP A 176 25.04 -2.87 -13.75
CA ASP A 176 24.80 -2.26 -15.07
C ASP A 176 23.31 -2.00 -15.36
N MET A 177 22.42 -2.42 -14.47
CA MET A 177 20.99 -2.23 -14.61
C MET A 177 20.53 -0.97 -13.87
N ASN A 178 19.75 -0.11 -14.55
CA ASN A 178 19.04 0.99 -13.93
C ASN A 178 17.59 0.58 -13.67
N VAL A 179 17.21 0.48 -12.40
CA VAL A 179 15.83 0.15 -11.97
C VAL A 179 15.01 1.43 -11.96
N LYS A 180 14.09 1.53 -12.91
CA LYS A 180 13.22 2.69 -13.12
C LYS A 180 11.88 2.23 -13.64
N ILE A 181 10.80 2.93 -13.29
CA ILE A 181 9.46 2.65 -13.82
C ILE A 181 9.40 3.14 -15.27
N ASP A 182 8.92 2.26 -16.17
CA ASP A 182 8.65 2.60 -17.54
C ASP A 182 7.18 3.07 -17.68
N PRO A 183 6.92 4.33 -18.08
CA PRO A 183 5.56 4.81 -18.24
C PRO A 183 4.79 4.09 -19.35
N PHE A 184 5.46 3.51 -20.35
CA PHE A 184 4.77 2.71 -21.37
C PHE A 184 4.28 1.37 -20.83
N ALA A 185 5.00 0.75 -19.89
CA ALA A 185 4.50 -0.45 -19.20
C ALA A 185 3.24 -0.14 -18.36
N VAL A 186 3.18 1.03 -17.72
CA VAL A 186 1.97 1.48 -17.01
C VAL A 186 0.82 1.77 -17.98
N LEU A 187 1.12 2.28 -19.18
CA LEU A 187 0.12 2.53 -20.20
C LEU A 187 -0.58 1.24 -20.70
N GLU A 188 0.06 0.08 -20.56
CA GLU A 188 -0.56 -1.23 -20.88
C GLU A 188 -1.76 -1.56 -19.97
N TRP A 189 -1.91 -0.91 -18.82
CA TRP A 189 -3.08 -1.07 -17.94
C TRP A 189 -4.33 -0.35 -18.46
N VAL A 190 -4.17 0.52 -19.45
CA VAL A 190 -5.21 1.44 -19.94
C VAL A 190 -6.01 0.82 -21.07
N SER A 191 -7.33 0.85 -20.93
CA SER A 191 -8.26 0.27 -21.91
C SER A 191 -8.33 1.07 -23.22
N GLU A 192 -8.19 2.40 -23.16
CA GLU A 192 -8.23 3.31 -24.32
C GLU A 192 -7.16 4.41 -24.19
N PRO A 193 -5.89 4.12 -24.60
CA PRO A 193 -4.79 5.08 -24.47
C PRO A 193 -4.88 6.35 -25.29
N THR A 194 -5.81 6.43 -26.23
CA THR A 194 -6.03 7.64 -27.05
C THR A 194 -6.86 8.71 -26.32
N ASP A 195 -7.52 8.35 -25.20
CA ASP A 195 -8.29 9.29 -24.38
C ASP A 195 -7.59 9.53 -23.04
N ILE A 196 -7.17 10.77 -22.82
CA ILE A 196 -6.50 11.20 -21.58
C ILE A 196 -7.35 10.98 -20.32
N ASN A 197 -8.68 11.08 -20.44
CA ASN A 197 -9.58 10.87 -19.30
C ASN A 197 -9.62 9.39 -18.90
N VAL A 198 -9.60 8.47 -19.88
CA VAL A 198 -9.53 7.03 -19.64
C VAL A 198 -8.18 6.65 -19.02
N ILE A 199 -7.08 7.24 -19.50
CA ILE A 199 -5.76 7.03 -18.90
C ILE A 199 -5.79 7.42 -17.42
N ILE A 200 -6.30 8.61 -17.08
CA ILE A 200 -6.38 9.09 -15.69
C ILE A 200 -7.25 8.17 -14.86
N GLU A 201 -8.40 7.74 -15.36
CA GLU A 201 -9.33 6.89 -14.61
C GLU A 201 -8.76 5.49 -14.37
N ASP A 202 -8.30 4.81 -15.43
CA ASP A 202 -7.82 3.42 -15.34
C ASP A 202 -6.57 3.32 -14.46
N VAL A 203 -5.59 4.21 -14.66
CA VAL A 203 -4.37 4.20 -13.85
C VAL A 203 -4.66 4.59 -12.41
N SER A 204 -5.55 5.56 -12.16
CA SER A 204 -5.89 5.94 -10.78
C SER A 204 -6.54 4.79 -9.99
N ARG A 205 -7.38 3.96 -10.64
CA ARG A 205 -7.97 2.77 -10.01
C ARG A 205 -6.94 1.76 -9.51
N MET A 206 -5.79 1.70 -10.18
CA MET A 206 -4.69 0.81 -9.76
C MET A 206 -3.82 1.43 -8.65
N LEU A 207 -3.70 2.76 -8.64
CA LEU A 207 -2.77 3.47 -7.75
C LEU A 207 -3.39 3.88 -6.41
N VAL A 208 -4.67 4.25 -6.40
CA VAL A 208 -5.31 4.84 -5.22
C VAL A 208 -6.60 4.09 -4.86
N PRO A 209 -6.90 3.94 -3.56
CA PRO A 209 -8.02 3.12 -3.11
C PRO A 209 -9.39 3.76 -3.39
N ARG A 210 -9.45 5.07 -3.64
CA ARG A 210 -10.70 5.80 -3.89
C ARG A 210 -10.68 6.51 -5.22
N PRO A 211 -11.83 6.65 -5.90
CA PRO A 211 -11.92 7.44 -7.13
C PRO A 211 -11.44 8.88 -6.92
N LEU A 212 -10.72 9.41 -7.90
CA LEU A 212 -10.31 10.80 -7.89
C LEU A 212 -11.52 11.73 -7.97
N ASN A 213 -11.48 12.85 -7.26
CA ASN A 213 -12.45 13.92 -7.42
C ASN A 213 -12.18 14.77 -8.68
N ASP A 214 -13.14 15.59 -9.08
CA ASP A 214 -13.05 16.39 -10.31
C ASP A 214 -11.87 17.37 -10.28
N GLY A 215 -11.54 17.94 -9.11
CA GLY A 215 -10.38 18.82 -8.94
C GLY A 215 -9.06 18.09 -9.19
N GLN A 216 -8.92 16.87 -8.67
CA GLN A 216 -7.74 16.03 -8.89
C GLN A 216 -7.61 15.62 -10.36
N ARG A 217 -8.71 15.21 -11.00
CA ARG A 217 -8.72 14.90 -12.44
C ARG A 217 -8.32 16.11 -13.28
N ALA A 218 -8.89 17.27 -13.00
CA ALA A 218 -8.57 18.50 -13.70
C ALA A 218 -7.11 18.91 -13.51
N TYR A 219 -6.57 18.78 -12.29
CA TYR A 219 -5.16 19.01 -11.99
C TYR A 219 -4.24 18.10 -12.80
N LEU A 220 -4.46 16.79 -12.76
CA LEU A 220 -3.64 15.81 -13.47
C LEU A 220 -3.69 16.01 -14.98
N LYS A 221 -4.89 16.27 -15.54
CA LYS A 221 -5.07 16.59 -16.94
C LYS A 221 -4.34 17.88 -17.33
N GLY A 222 -4.40 18.90 -16.48
CA GLY A 222 -3.68 20.16 -16.67
C GLY A 222 -2.15 20.01 -16.75
N LEU A 223 -1.56 19.02 -16.08
CA LEU A 223 -0.12 18.73 -16.17
C LEU A 223 0.29 18.23 -17.56
N VAL A 224 -0.58 17.47 -18.23
CA VAL A 224 -0.33 16.87 -19.55
C VAL A 224 -0.65 17.85 -20.67
N LEU A 225 -1.81 18.49 -20.60
CA LEU A 225 -2.37 19.32 -21.66
C LEU A 225 -2.00 20.80 -21.55
N GLN A 226 -1.58 21.27 -20.37
CA GLN A 226 -1.18 22.66 -20.12
C GLN A 226 -2.23 23.70 -20.56
N GLY A 227 -3.51 23.35 -20.42
CA GLY A 227 -4.64 24.19 -20.80
C GLY A 227 -5.16 23.96 -22.23
N LEU A 228 -4.57 23.07 -22.98
CA LEU A 228 -5.06 22.66 -24.29
C LEU A 228 -6.29 21.74 -24.17
N PRO A 229 -7.15 21.65 -25.20
CA PRO A 229 -8.29 20.73 -25.20
C PRO A 229 -7.88 19.25 -25.20
N ASP A 230 -8.77 18.37 -24.74
CA ASP A 230 -8.50 16.94 -24.56
C ASP A 230 -8.05 16.23 -25.85
N PHE A 231 -8.55 16.66 -27.02
CA PHE A 231 -8.19 16.05 -28.30
C PHE A 231 -6.71 16.24 -28.69
N GLU A 232 -6.01 17.19 -28.10
CA GLU A 232 -4.58 17.38 -28.35
C GLU A 232 -3.75 16.16 -27.90
N TRP A 233 -4.15 15.53 -26.80
CA TRP A 233 -3.54 14.25 -26.42
C TRP A 233 -3.76 13.19 -27.50
N THR A 234 -4.99 13.05 -27.98
CA THR A 234 -5.34 12.07 -29.02
C THR A 234 -4.51 12.29 -30.28
N VAL A 235 -4.37 13.53 -30.72
CA VAL A 235 -3.57 13.89 -31.92
C VAL A 235 -2.10 13.51 -31.74
N GLU A 236 -1.51 13.91 -30.62
CA GLU A 236 -0.09 13.62 -30.34
C GLU A 236 0.16 12.11 -30.18
N TYR A 237 -0.73 11.41 -29.50
CA TYR A 237 -0.58 9.98 -29.27
C TYR A 237 -0.77 9.18 -30.57
N VAL A 238 -1.74 9.54 -31.42
CA VAL A 238 -1.92 8.92 -32.75
C VAL A 238 -0.73 9.21 -33.66
N ASP A 239 -0.16 10.42 -33.63
CA ASP A 239 1.05 10.74 -34.37
C ASP A 239 2.27 9.92 -33.92
N TYR A 240 2.39 9.67 -32.60
CA TYR A 240 3.38 8.73 -32.06
C TYR A 240 3.13 7.30 -32.56
N LEU A 241 1.87 6.82 -32.54
CA LEU A 241 1.54 5.47 -33.01
C LEU A 241 1.83 5.25 -34.50
N ALA A 242 1.79 6.31 -35.31
CA ALA A 242 2.13 6.26 -36.74
C ALA A 242 3.64 6.04 -36.98
N ASP A 243 4.51 6.44 -36.03
CA ASP A 243 5.97 6.22 -36.09
C ASP A 243 6.54 6.08 -34.68
N PRO A 244 6.37 4.88 -34.02
CA PRO A 244 6.77 4.64 -32.65
C PRO A 244 8.28 4.63 -32.41
N ASP A 245 9.06 4.52 -33.47
CA ASP A 245 10.53 4.51 -33.41
C ASP A 245 11.14 5.91 -33.51
N ASP A 246 10.34 6.94 -33.84
CA ASP A 246 10.79 8.34 -33.81
C ASP A 246 11.12 8.75 -32.36
N PRO A 247 12.41 9.05 -32.07
CA PRO A 247 12.84 9.37 -30.70
C PRO A 247 12.22 10.68 -30.17
N ILE A 248 11.83 11.60 -31.04
CA ILE A 248 11.23 12.89 -30.64
C ILE A 248 9.79 12.65 -30.18
N LYS A 249 9.00 11.95 -30.98
CA LYS A 249 7.59 11.61 -30.66
C LYS A 249 7.53 10.74 -29.40
N LYS A 250 8.30 9.67 -29.38
CA LYS A 250 8.40 8.79 -28.22
C LYS A 250 8.83 9.54 -26.96
N GLY A 251 9.82 10.42 -27.07
CA GLY A 251 10.29 11.24 -25.96
C GLY A 251 9.23 12.20 -25.42
N ALA A 252 8.45 12.82 -26.31
CA ALA A 252 7.36 13.72 -25.92
C ALA A 252 6.24 12.96 -25.13
N ILE A 253 5.79 11.83 -25.66
CA ILE A 253 4.79 10.98 -24.98
C ILE A 253 5.34 10.44 -23.67
N ASN A 254 6.59 9.93 -23.65
CA ASN A 254 7.24 9.44 -22.43
C ASN A 254 7.26 10.50 -21.33
N LEU A 255 7.61 11.74 -21.67
CA LEU A 255 7.66 12.83 -20.69
C LEU A 255 6.28 13.12 -20.10
N LYS A 256 5.25 13.23 -20.95
CA LYS A 256 3.87 13.51 -20.52
C LYS A 256 3.32 12.41 -19.62
N LEU A 257 3.51 11.14 -20.00
CA LEU A 257 3.11 9.98 -19.20
C LEU A 257 3.89 9.92 -17.88
N THR A 258 5.20 10.16 -17.92
CA THR A 258 6.01 10.21 -16.71
C THR A 258 5.51 11.27 -15.73
N VAL A 259 5.25 12.49 -16.20
CA VAL A 259 4.73 13.58 -15.36
C VAL A 259 3.37 13.22 -14.78
N LEU A 260 2.48 12.63 -15.58
CA LEU A 260 1.15 12.22 -15.15
C LEU A 260 1.21 11.15 -14.04
N PHE A 261 1.85 10.03 -14.32
CA PHE A 261 1.87 8.88 -13.40
C PHE A 261 2.69 9.16 -12.14
N TYR A 262 3.83 9.86 -12.29
CA TYR A 262 4.58 10.38 -11.15
C TYR A 262 3.71 11.24 -10.24
N SER A 263 2.94 12.18 -10.82
CA SER A 263 2.07 13.06 -10.03
C SER A 263 0.93 12.31 -9.35
N MET A 264 0.40 11.25 -9.96
CA MET A 264 -0.56 10.36 -9.30
C MET A 264 0.05 9.65 -8.07
N CYS A 265 1.29 9.18 -8.17
CA CYS A 265 2.02 8.58 -7.05
C CYS A 265 2.39 9.60 -5.95
N GLN A 266 2.29 10.91 -6.22
CA GLN A 266 2.46 11.96 -5.21
C GLN A 266 1.16 12.35 -4.50
N LEU A 267 0.01 11.84 -4.94
CA LEU A 267 -1.27 12.09 -4.26
C LEU A 267 -1.25 11.51 -2.84
N PRO A 268 -1.90 12.19 -1.87
CA PRO A 268 -2.03 11.66 -0.51
C PRO A 268 -2.65 10.27 -0.46
N GLU A 269 -3.60 9.98 -1.34
CA GLU A 269 -4.31 8.71 -1.44
C GLU A 269 -3.38 7.54 -1.81
N PHE A 270 -2.26 7.79 -2.48
CA PHE A 270 -1.26 6.75 -2.77
C PHE A 270 -0.59 6.19 -1.50
N GLN A 271 -0.66 6.93 -0.38
CA GLN A 271 -0.15 6.49 0.92
C GLN A 271 -1.12 5.55 1.65
N LEU A 272 -2.34 5.36 1.14
CA LEU A 272 -3.43 4.64 1.78
C LEU A 272 -3.64 3.25 1.16
N SER A 273 -4.24 2.37 1.97
CA SER A 273 -4.65 1.01 1.57
C SER A 273 -6.06 0.72 2.04
#